data_5ae8d80c81ac34e6a906f9c5f5aa0fda
#
_entry.id   5ae8d80c81ac34e6a906f9c5f5aa0fda
#
_cell.length_a   1.000
_cell.length_b   1.000
_cell.length_c   1.000
_cell.angle_alpha   90.00
_cell.angle_beta   90.00
_cell.angle_gamma   90.00
#
_symmetry.space_group_name_H-M   'P 1'
#
loop_
_entity.id
_entity.type
_entity.pdbx_description
1 polymer ?
#
loop_
_entity_poly.entity_id
_entity_poly.type
_entity_poly.pdbx_seq_one_letter_code
_entity_poly.pdbx_strand_id
1 'polypeptide(L)'
;MRKIALGMAVAATAIAAPALARDGQAYLEADIGAVIDNEVDVAIAGFENAARIDHSDGWDLGGIFGYDFGFLRAEAEVSYKEGDPDTIVATGPGIPFLTTAPVTGTFDPVAGELSLVSVMANALLDFGGNDGIGFSVGGGVGHVWANANYIPGVNFARPFGGYLDDSDHDWAWQGIAHIRVPVSDEAEIGLKYRYFNTKQFEMVDTIGRANAFEVESHSALLTFTANLGGREAPPPPPPPPPPPPPPPPPPPPPPPPPPVAQCNQGPYIVFFDWDKSDITPEAATILNNAVTAYANCGTASIMLAGHTDRSGSAEYNMGLAARRNASVQTYLTGRGIPASRITSQAFGESMPRVPTADGVRELQNRRVEITYGPGSGQ
;
A
#
# COMPACT_ATOMS: atom_id res chain seq x y z
N MET A 1 -14.94 -33.13 -10.61
CA MET A 1 -15.12 -31.93 -11.46
C MET A 1 -16.13 -30.97 -10.83
N ARG A 2 -15.68 -30.09 -9.99
CA ARG A 2 -16.47 -28.93 -9.57
C ARG A 2 -15.72 -27.70 -10.07
N LYS A 3 -16.13 -27.19 -11.21
CA LYS A 3 -15.67 -25.89 -11.73
C LYS A 3 -16.13 -24.82 -10.76
N ILE A 4 -15.22 -24.34 -9.95
CA ILE A 4 -15.41 -23.08 -9.23
C ILE A 4 -15.19 -21.99 -10.28
N ALA A 5 -16.29 -21.60 -10.95
CA ALA A 5 -16.32 -20.36 -11.68
C ALA A 5 -16.31 -19.24 -10.63
N LEU A 6 -15.13 -18.80 -10.22
CA LEU A 6 -14.98 -17.58 -9.43
C LEU A 6 -15.35 -16.43 -10.36
N GLY A 7 -16.61 -15.95 -10.20
CA GLY A 7 -17.12 -14.85 -10.99
C GLY A 7 -16.27 -13.61 -10.73
N MET A 8 -15.44 -13.22 -11.70
CA MET A 8 -14.88 -11.88 -11.79
C MET A 8 -15.99 -10.88 -12.16
N ALA A 9 -16.86 -10.59 -11.20
CA ALA A 9 -17.69 -9.40 -11.19
C ALA A 9 -16.99 -8.36 -10.29
N VAL A 10 -15.83 -7.90 -10.71
CA VAL A 10 -15.26 -6.68 -10.14
C VAL A 10 -15.98 -5.52 -10.79
N ALA A 11 -16.69 -4.79 -9.95
CA ALA A 11 -17.46 -3.62 -10.29
C ALA A 11 -16.61 -2.58 -11.07
N ALA A 12 -16.87 -2.48 -12.35
CA ALA A 12 -16.33 -1.46 -13.24
C ALA A 12 -17.05 -0.11 -13.00
N THR A 13 -17.06 0.42 -11.77
CA THR A 13 -17.67 1.72 -11.44
C THR A 13 -16.80 2.64 -10.60
N ALA A 14 -15.48 2.42 -10.58
CA ALA A 14 -14.54 3.35 -9.92
C ALA A 14 -13.55 3.98 -10.93
N ILE A 15 -13.95 4.17 -12.18
CA ILE A 15 -13.10 4.83 -13.19
C ILE A 15 -13.60 6.25 -13.36
N ALA A 16 -13.28 7.15 -12.43
CA ALA A 16 -13.34 8.60 -12.66
C ALA A 16 -12.58 9.39 -11.59
N ALA A 17 -11.32 9.05 -11.35
CA ALA A 17 -10.38 10.02 -10.81
C ALA A 17 -9.11 9.89 -11.65
N PRO A 18 -8.50 10.99 -12.13
CA PRO A 18 -7.18 10.89 -12.74
C PRO A 18 -6.23 10.34 -11.68
N ALA A 19 -5.70 9.16 -11.94
CA ALA A 19 -4.67 8.57 -11.13
C ALA A 19 -3.44 9.49 -11.16
N LEU A 20 -3.17 10.14 -10.06
CA LEU A 20 -1.86 10.73 -9.78
C LEU A 20 -1.07 9.63 -9.08
N ALA A 21 -0.62 8.65 -9.86
CA ALA A 21 0.34 7.67 -9.43
C ALA A 21 1.67 8.37 -9.06
N ARG A 22 2.56 7.69 -8.35
CA ARG A 22 3.92 8.19 -8.03
C ARG A 22 4.76 8.26 -9.31
N ASP A 23 4.41 9.21 -10.18
CA ASP A 23 5.00 9.41 -11.48
C ASP A 23 6.52 9.55 -11.38
N GLY A 24 7.24 8.71 -12.15
CA GLY A 24 8.67 8.86 -12.34
C GLY A 24 9.54 8.26 -11.25
N GLN A 25 9.09 7.21 -10.53
CA GLN A 25 9.87 6.58 -9.47
C GLN A 25 10.18 5.11 -9.76
N ALA A 26 11.41 4.72 -9.41
CA ALA A 26 11.80 3.32 -9.36
C ALA A 26 11.38 2.70 -8.02
N TYR A 27 11.13 1.40 -8.02
CA TYR A 27 10.80 0.65 -6.82
C TYR A 27 11.42 -0.74 -6.82
N LEU A 28 11.55 -1.31 -5.63
CA LEU A 28 11.85 -2.71 -5.40
C LEU A 28 10.63 -3.38 -4.76
N GLU A 29 10.30 -4.58 -5.22
CA GLU A 29 9.21 -5.35 -4.65
C GLU A 29 9.67 -6.77 -4.38
N ALA A 30 9.23 -7.33 -3.26
CA ALA A 30 9.41 -8.72 -2.90
C ALA A 30 8.04 -9.38 -2.79
N ASP A 31 7.90 -10.55 -3.38
CA ASP A 31 6.70 -11.37 -3.41
C ASP A 31 6.93 -12.68 -2.66
N ILE A 32 5.95 -13.09 -1.87
CA ILE A 32 5.91 -14.41 -1.25
C ILE A 32 4.47 -14.95 -1.23
N GLY A 33 4.29 -16.18 -1.64
CA GLY A 33 2.96 -16.78 -1.63
C GLY A 33 2.95 -18.26 -1.97
N ALA A 34 1.74 -18.74 -2.24
CA ALA A 34 1.49 -20.13 -2.56
C ALA A 34 1.01 -20.28 -4.01
N VAL A 35 1.39 -21.37 -4.62
CA VAL A 35 0.83 -21.87 -5.86
C VAL A 35 -0.44 -22.68 -5.51
N ILE A 36 -1.59 -22.29 -6.08
CA ILE A 36 -2.91 -22.82 -5.67
C ILE A 36 -3.34 -24.01 -6.55
N ASP A 37 -2.92 -24.06 -7.81
CA ASP A 37 -3.27 -25.10 -8.77
C ASP A 37 -2.04 -25.42 -9.61
N ASN A 38 -1.65 -26.69 -9.64
CA ASN A 38 -0.44 -27.14 -10.30
C ASN A 38 -0.57 -28.60 -10.76
N GLU A 39 -1.46 -28.83 -11.75
CA GLU A 39 -1.61 -30.11 -12.42
C GLU A 39 -0.83 -30.09 -13.73
N VAL A 40 0.02 -31.08 -13.98
CA VAL A 40 0.87 -31.18 -15.16
C VAL A 40 0.54 -32.43 -15.94
N ASP A 41 0.05 -32.27 -17.16
CA ASP A 41 -0.15 -33.34 -18.12
C ASP A 41 1.13 -33.57 -18.94
N VAL A 42 1.63 -34.82 -18.97
CA VAL A 42 2.89 -35.18 -19.61
C VAL A 42 2.64 -36.06 -20.81
N ALA A 43 3.19 -35.68 -21.97
CA ALA A 43 3.31 -36.53 -23.13
C ALA A 43 4.61 -37.36 -23.04
N ILE A 44 4.56 -38.68 -23.22
CA ILE A 44 5.70 -39.58 -23.12
C ILE A 44 5.90 -40.29 -24.48
N ALA A 45 7.09 -40.14 -25.07
CA ALA A 45 7.46 -40.72 -26.35
C ALA A 45 6.43 -40.43 -27.46
N GLY A 46 5.81 -39.24 -27.46
CA GLY A 46 4.81 -38.81 -28.44
C GLY A 46 3.38 -39.22 -28.14
N PHE A 47 3.11 -39.88 -27.01
CA PHE A 47 1.75 -40.20 -26.56
C PHE A 47 1.27 -39.08 -25.65
N GLU A 48 0.29 -38.29 -26.10
CA GLU A 48 -0.30 -37.19 -25.34
C GLU A 48 -1.04 -37.70 -24.09
N ASN A 49 -0.98 -36.91 -22.99
CA ASN A 49 -1.62 -37.23 -21.71
C ASN A 49 -1.27 -38.63 -21.18
N ALA A 50 -0.03 -39.03 -21.41
CA ALA A 50 0.47 -40.34 -21.01
C ALA A 50 0.72 -40.46 -19.50
N ALA A 51 0.97 -39.34 -18.84
CA ALA A 51 0.96 -39.23 -17.39
C ALA A 51 0.36 -37.90 -16.97
N ARG A 52 -0.22 -37.88 -15.75
CA ARG A 52 -0.70 -36.70 -15.07
C ARG A 52 -0.03 -36.66 -13.71
N ILE A 53 0.54 -35.49 -13.36
CA ILE A 53 1.21 -35.28 -12.12
C ILE A 53 0.45 -34.21 -11.37
N ASP A 54 -0.11 -34.56 -10.24
CA ASP A 54 -0.72 -33.63 -9.30
C ASP A 54 0.35 -33.18 -8.30
N HIS A 55 0.48 -31.89 -8.10
CA HIS A 55 1.37 -31.32 -7.12
C HIS A 55 0.56 -30.78 -5.93
N SER A 56 1.10 -30.92 -4.73
CA SER A 56 0.59 -30.24 -3.55
C SER A 56 0.85 -28.73 -3.66
N ASP A 57 0.26 -27.96 -2.74
CA ASP A 57 0.49 -26.51 -2.65
C ASP A 57 2.00 -26.21 -2.59
N GLY A 58 2.46 -25.37 -3.52
CA GLY A 58 3.86 -24.99 -3.66
C GLY A 58 4.11 -23.56 -3.21
N TRP A 59 5.38 -23.17 -3.23
CA TRP A 59 5.84 -21.81 -2.94
C TRP A 59 6.10 -21.04 -4.22
N ASP A 60 5.80 -19.73 -4.18
CA ASP A 60 6.14 -18.78 -5.23
C ASP A 60 6.79 -17.57 -4.55
N LEU A 61 8.05 -17.33 -4.89
CA LEU A 61 8.88 -16.23 -4.38
C LEU A 61 9.30 -15.36 -5.55
N GLY A 62 9.25 -14.04 -5.38
CA GLY A 62 9.63 -13.09 -6.42
C GLY A 62 10.42 -11.90 -5.88
N GLY A 63 11.31 -11.40 -6.74
CA GLY A 63 12.00 -10.12 -6.55
C GLY A 63 11.84 -9.29 -7.81
N ILE A 64 11.33 -8.07 -7.68
CA ILE A 64 11.00 -7.19 -8.79
C ILE A 64 11.76 -5.88 -8.65
N PHE A 65 12.34 -5.41 -9.75
CA PHE A 65 12.74 -4.03 -9.94
C PHE A 65 11.81 -3.40 -10.96
N GLY A 66 11.12 -2.35 -10.56
CA GLY A 66 10.13 -1.68 -11.40
C GLY A 66 10.36 -0.18 -11.51
N TYR A 67 9.74 0.39 -12.53
CA TYR A 67 9.63 1.83 -12.72
C TYR A 67 8.18 2.20 -13.00
N ASP A 68 7.68 3.15 -12.23
CA ASP A 68 6.31 3.66 -12.33
C ASP A 68 6.31 4.92 -13.21
N PHE A 69 5.60 4.86 -14.35
CA PHE A 69 5.39 5.98 -15.27
C PHE A 69 4.05 6.71 -15.00
N GLY A 70 3.36 6.36 -13.92
CA GLY A 70 2.05 6.85 -13.56
C GLY A 70 0.93 5.90 -13.98
N PHE A 71 0.54 5.91 -15.24
CA PHE A 71 -0.50 5.00 -15.75
C PHE A 71 0.03 3.63 -16.17
N LEU A 72 1.34 3.47 -16.24
CA LEU A 72 2.03 2.26 -16.69
C LEU A 72 3.19 1.95 -15.76
N ARG A 73 3.33 0.69 -15.38
CA ARG A 73 4.52 0.15 -14.72
C ARG A 73 5.26 -0.77 -15.64
N ALA A 74 6.58 -0.65 -15.69
CA ALA A 74 7.47 -1.60 -16.33
C ALA A 74 8.32 -2.27 -15.27
N GLU A 75 8.42 -3.60 -15.34
CA GLU A 75 9.06 -4.40 -14.30
C GLU A 75 10.02 -5.43 -14.91
N ALA A 76 11.15 -5.63 -14.25
CA ALA A 76 12.01 -6.78 -14.41
C ALA A 76 11.87 -7.65 -13.16
N GLU A 77 11.54 -8.91 -13.34
CA GLU A 77 11.24 -9.85 -12.27
C GLU A 77 12.15 -11.06 -12.35
N VAL A 78 12.60 -11.53 -11.19
CA VAL A 78 13.18 -12.87 -11.00
C VAL A 78 12.30 -13.60 -10.02
N SER A 79 11.84 -14.80 -10.37
CA SER A 79 11.02 -15.61 -9.47
C SER A 79 11.49 -17.05 -9.36
N TYR A 80 11.17 -17.65 -8.23
CA TYR A 80 11.38 -19.05 -7.92
C TYR A 80 10.06 -19.66 -7.48
N LYS A 81 9.68 -20.74 -8.16
CA LYS A 81 8.50 -21.54 -7.83
C LYS A 81 8.94 -22.96 -7.54
N GLU A 82 8.28 -23.58 -6.56
CA GLU A 82 8.53 -24.97 -6.21
C GLU A 82 7.20 -25.62 -5.86
N GLY A 83 6.99 -26.83 -6.34
CA GLY A 83 5.85 -27.68 -6.01
C GLY A 83 6.28 -29.11 -5.81
N ASP A 84 5.81 -29.71 -4.72
CA ASP A 84 6.06 -31.13 -4.43
C ASP A 84 5.03 -32.01 -5.16
N PRO A 85 5.47 -33.05 -5.91
CA PRO A 85 4.55 -33.99 -6.51
C PRO A 85 3.87 -34.84 -5.44
N ASP A 86 2.57 -34.98 -5.54
CA ASP A 86 1.75 -35.77 -4.61
C ASP A 86 1.39 -37.13 -5.24
N THR A 87 0.83 -37.06 -6.45
CA THR A 87 0.35 -38.24 -7.17
C THR A 87 0.76 -38.21 -8.64
N ILE A 88 1.18 -39.36 -9.18
CA ILE A 88 1.33 -39.57 -10.62
C ILE A 88 0.34 -40.63 -11.10
N VAL A 89 -0.48 -40.28 -12.08
CA VAL A 89 -1.35 -41.20 -12.78
C VAL A 89 -0.77 -41.48 -14.18
N ALA A 90 -0.19 -42.64 -14.39
CA ALA A 90 0.41 -43.05 -15.67
C ALA A 90 -0.49 -43.98 -16.46
N THR A 91 -0.68 -43.65 -17.74
CA THR A 91 -1.44 -44.41 -18.71
C THR A 91 -0.55 -44.76 -19.92
N GLY A 92 -1.10 -45.36 -20.98
CA GLY A 92 -0.41 -45.58 -22.24
C GLY A 92 0.93 -46.27 -22.11
N PRO A 93 2.05 -45.60 -22.42
CA PRO A 93 3.38 -46.19 -22.39
C PRO A 93 3.92 -46.42 -20.95
N GLY A 94 3.21 -45.97 -19.93
CA GLY A 94 3.62 -46.10 -18.52
C GLY A 94 4.89 -45.31 -18.15
N ILE A 95 5.27 -45.35 -16.89
CA ILE A 95 6.51 -44.73 -16.35
C ILE A 95 7.46 -45.76 -15.74
N PRO A 96 8.79 -45.52 -15.71
CA PRO A 96 9.71 -46.39 -14.99
C PRO A 96 9.39 -46.31 -13.48
N PHE A 97 9.27 -47.52 -12.86
CA PHE A 97 8.95 -47.58 -11.43
C PHE A 97 10.04 -48.30 -10.62
N LEU A 98 9.96 -49.58 -10.44
CA LEU A 98 10.96 -50.38 -9.70
C LEU A 98 12.05 -50.95 -10.61
N THR A 99 11.82 -50.96 -11.90
CA THR A 99 12.71 -51.47 -12.93
C THR A 99 12.68 -50.52 -14.13
N THR A 100 13.52 -50.77 -15.14
CA THR A 100 13.49 -50.04 -16.40
C THR A 100 12.24 -50.37 -17.25
N ALA A 101 11.42 -51.38 -16.89
CA ALA A 101 10.17 -51.68 -17.56
C ALA A 101 9.09 -50.67 -17.15
N PRO A 102 8.47 -49.95 -18.11
CA PRO A 102 7.41 -48.99 -17.81
C PRO A 102 6.17 -49.69 -17.23
N VAL A 103 5.54 -49.00 -16.25
CA VAL A 103 4.33 -49.49 -15.58
C VAL A 103 3.27 -48.40 -15.61
N THR A 104 2.03 -48.79 -15.87
CA THR A 104 0.85 -47.93 -15.78
C THR A 104 0.17 -48.06 -14.42
N GLY A 105 -0.48 -47.02 -13.96
CA GLY A 105 -1.23 -47.02 -12.69
C GLY A 105 -1.13 -45.66 -11.97
N THR A 106 -1.64 -45.66 -10.76
CA THR A 106 -1.53 -44.51 -9.83
C THR A 106 -0.41 -44.78 -8.85
N PHE A 107 0.47 -43.81 -8.73
CA PHE A 107 1.61 -43.81 -7.83
C PHE A 107 1.40 -42.71 -6.77
N ASP A 108 1.28 -43.14 -5.52
CA ASP A 108 1.07 -42.30 -4.35
C ASP A 108 1.73 -42.99 -3.15
N PRO A 109 2.59 -42.30 -2.36
CA PRO A 109 3.09 -40.93 -2.60
C PRO A 109 4.20 -40.90 -3.66
N VAL A 110 4.41 -39.70 -4.21
CA VAL A 110 5.56 -39.37 -5.07
C VAL A 110 6.51 -38.48 -4.26
N ALA A 111 7.81 -38.74 -4.37
CA ALA A 111 8.83 -37.87 -3.79
C ALA A 111 9.55 -37.09 -4.89
N GLY A 112 10.19 -36.00 -4.50
CA GLY A 112 10.93 -35.11 -5.41
C GLY A 112 10.28 -33.74 -5.49
N GLU A 113 10.61 -32.98 -6.52
CA GLU A 113 10.15 -31.60 -6.68
C GLU A 113 10.11 -31.18 -8.16
N LEU A 114 9.26 -30.23 -8.46
CA LEU A 114 9.34 -29.39 -9.66
C LEU A 114 9.73 -28.00 -9.25
N SER A 115 10.88 -27.54 -9.68
CA SER A 115 11.34 -26.18 -9.41
C SER A 115 11.49 -25.37 -10.71
N LEU A 116 11.06 -24.12 -10.68
CA LEU A 116 11.09 -23.20 -11.80
C LEU A 116 11.79 -21.91 -11.35
N VAL A 117 12.83 -21.52 -12.07
CA VAL A 117 13.43 -20.19 -11.95
C VAL A 117 13.05 -19.39 -13.19
N SER A 118 12.53 -18.18 -13.04
CA SER A 118 12.17 -17.37 -14.20
C SER A 118 12.76 -15.96 -14.13
N VAL A 119 13.00 -15.38 -15.32
CA VAL A 119 13.32 -13.96 -15.50
C VAL A 119 12.30 -13.40 -16.48
N MET A 120 11.50 -12.44 -16.00
CA MET A 120 10.37 -11.90 -16.72
C MET A 120 10.49 -10.39 -16.92
N ALA A 121 9.93 -9.90 -18.01
CA ALA A 121 9.68 -8.48 -18.25
C ALA A 121 8.16 -8.26 -18.27
N ASN A 122 7.67 -7.42 -17.38
CA ASN A 122 6.25 -7.16 -17.20
C ASN A 122 5.89 -5.73 -17.59
N ALA A 123 4.65 -5.55 -18.03
CA ALA A 123 4.03 -4.25 -18.24
C ALA A 123 2.61 -4.29 -17.63
N LEU A 124 2.33 -3.33 -16.76
CA LEU A 124 1.07 -3.27 -16.01
C LEU A 124 0.45 -1.89 -16.17
N LEU A 125 -0.82 -1.84 -16.47
CA LEU A 125 -1.62 -0.63 -16.34
C LEU A 125 -1.89 -0.38 -14.87
N ASP A 126 -1.62 0.83 -14.41
CA ASP A 126 -1.75 1.23 -13.02
C ASP A 126 -2.94 2.17 -12.82
N PHE A 127 -3.71 1.89 -11.79
CA PHE A 127 -4.91 2.62 -11.41
C PHE A 127 -4.89 2.88 -9.91
N GLY A 128 -5.25 4.09 -9.51
CA GLY A 128 -5.28 4.51 -8.12
C GLY A 128 -4.25 5.58 -7.82
N GLY A 129 -4.36 6.19 -6.66
CA GLY A 129 -3.50 7.30 -6.24
C GLY A 129 -2.46 6.88 -5.21
N ASN A 130 -1.52 7.78 -4.96
CA ASN A 130 -0.44 7.60 -3.97
C ASN A 130 -0.92 7.51 -2.53
N ASP A 131 -2.12 8.00 -2.24
CA ASP A 131 -2.65 8.13 -0.89
C ASP A 131 -3.80 7.13 -0.60
N GLY A 132 -4.01 6.14 -1.48
CA GLY A 132 -5.11 5.20 -1.37
C GLY A 132 -4.79 3.81 -1.91
N ILE A 133 -5.84 3.01 -2.08
CA ILE A 133 -5.73 1.67 -2.67
C ILE A 133 -5.36 1.81 -4.14
N GLY A 134 -4.24 1.21 -4.53
CA GLY A 134 -3.82 1.07 -5.91
C GLY A 134 -4.20 -0.30 -6.49
N PHE A 135 -4.48 -0.34 -7.79
CA PHE A 135 -4.75 -1.55 -8.53
C PHE A 135 -3.95 -1.55 -9.83
N SER A 136 -3.28 -2.65 -10.12
CA SER A 136 -2.58 -2.81 -11.39
C SER A 136 -3.00 -4.12 -12.06
N VAL A 137 -3.05 -4.10 -13.39
CA VAL A 137 -3.32 -5.27 -14.20
C VAL A 137 -2.46 -5.27 -15.44
N GLY A 138 -1.93 -6.42 -15.78
CA GLY A 138 -1.09 -6.54 -16.97
C GLY A 138 -0.52 -7.93 -17.12
N GLY A 139 0.65 -8.02 -17.68
CA GLY A 139 1.32 -9.29 -17.87
C GLY A 139 2.76 -9.13 -18.32
N GLY A 140 3.40 -10.25 -18.52
CA GLY A 140 4.80 -10.29 -18.89
C GLY A 140 5.16 -11.51 -19.72
N VAL A 141 6.34 -11.45 -20.28
CA VAL A 141 6.97 -12.55 -21.00
C VAL A 141 8.41 -12.69 -20.54
N GLY A 142 8.94 -13.90 -20.60
CA GLY A 142 10.31 -14.11 -20.15
C GLY A 142 10.80 -15.52 -20.42
N HIS A 143 11.88 -15.86 -19.76
CA HIS A 143 12.56 -17.12 -19.88
C HIS A 143 12.50 -17.88 -18.56
N VAL A 144 12.27 -19.17 -18.62
CA VAL A 144 12.13 -20.04 -17.46
C VAL A 144 13.04 -21.24 -17.58
N TRP A 145 13.67 -21.62 -16.49
CA TRP A 145 14.44 -22.84 -16.32
C TRP A 145 13.66 -23.77 -15.38
N ALA A 146 13.37 -24.96 -15.83
CA ALA A 146 12.66 -25.99 -15.08
C ALA A 146 13.64 -27.10 -14.69
N ASN A 147 13.50 -27.56 -13.46
CA ASN A 147 14.16 -28.77 -12.97
C ASN A 147 13.10 -29.68 -12.36
N ALA A 148 12.97 -30.88 -12.88
CA ALA A 148 11.99 -31.85 -12.43
C ALA A 148 12.68 -33.11 -11.94
N ASN A 149 12.40 -33.47 -10.68
CA ASN A 149 12.85 -34.71 -10.07
C ASN A 149 11.63 -35.45 -9.52
N TYR A 150 11.24 -36.55 -10.18
CA TYR A 150 10.06 -37.32 -9.77
C TYR A 150 10.40 -38.78 -9.45
N ILE A 151 10.12 -39.17 -8.22
CA ILE A 151 10.40 -40.50 -7.70
C ILE A 151 9.08 -41.13 -7.22
N PRO A 152 8.37 -41.92 -8.09
CA PRO A 152 7.10 -42.51 -7.73
C PRO A 152 7.27 -43.61 -6.66
N GLY A 153 6.45 -43.54 -5.59
CA GLY A 153 6.42 -44.50 -4.49
C GLY A 153 7.65 -44.42 -3.56
N VAL A 154 7.46 -44.34 -2.26
CA VAL A 154 8.54 -44.30 -1.26
C VAL A 154 9.07 -45.68 -0.95
N ASN A 155 10.17 -46.10 -1.57
CA ASN A 155 10.93 -47.27 -1.13
C ASN A 155 12.43 -46.97 -1.14
N PHE A 156 13.07 -47.12 0.02
CA PHE A 156 14.44 -46.72 0.33
C PHE A 156 15.56 -47.48 -0.42
N ALA A 157 15.23 -48.42 -1.28
CA ALA A 157 16.21 -49.21 -2.02
C ALA A 157 15.85 -49.23 -3.52
N ARG A 158 16.15 -48.11 -4.21
CA ARG A 158 15.97 -48.04 -5.67
C ARG A 158 17.31 -48.15 -6.40
N PRO A 159 17.51 -49.21 -7.19
CA PRO A 159 18.69 -49.31 -8.04
C PRO A 159 18.61 -48.39 -9.27
N PHE A 160 17.45 -47.75 -9.54
CA PHE A 160 17.22 -46.89 -10.69
C PHE A 160 16.63 -45.55 -10.22
N GLY A 161 17.16 -44.45 -10.67
CA GLY A 161 17.01 -43.06 -10.15
C GLY A 161 15.62 -42.44 -10.26
N GLY A 162 14.51 -43.17 -10.24
CA GLY A 162 13.17 -42.60 -10.30
C GLY A 162 12.55 -42.58 -11.71
N TYR A 163 11.55 -41.74 -11.92
CA TYR A 163 10.90 -41.56 -13.21
C TYR A 163 11.62 -40.50 -14.06
N LEU A 164 11.72 -39.30 -13.55
CA LEU A 164 12.30 -38.15 -14.23
C LEU A 164 13.34 -37.50 -13.30
N ASP A 165 14.48 -37.12 -13.85
CA ASP A 165 15.51 -36.33 -13.19
C ASP A 165 16.26 -35.58 -14.29
N ASP A 166 15.69 -34.45 -14.72
CA ASP A 166 16.20 -33.68 -15.85
C ASP A 166 15.79 -32.20 -15.72
N SER A 167 16.40 -31.36 -16.55
CA SER A 167 16.15 -29.93 -16.59
C SER A 167 16.07 -29.43 -18.03
N ASP A 168 15.20 -28.47 -18.24
CA ASP A 168 15.03 -27.80 -19.54
C ASP A 168 14.67 -26.34 -19.34
N HIS A 169 14.61 -25.57 -20.42
CA HIS A 169 14.33 -24.15 -20.38
C HIS A 169 13.60 -23.69 -21.63
N ASP A 170 12.60 -22.86 -21.45
CA ASP A 170 11.83 -22.27 -22.55
C ASP A 170 11.26 -20.90 -22.17
N TRP A 171 10.43 -20.37 -23.04
CA TRP A 171 9.70 -19.13 -22.81
C TRP A 171 8.47 -19.36 -21.95
N ALA A 172 8.16 -18.33 -21.16
CA ALA A 172 6.93 -18.27 -20.39
C ALA A 172 6.25 -16.92 -20.57
N TRP A 173 4.97 -16.89 -20.28
CA TRP A 173 4.19 -15.66 -20.14
C TRP A 173 3.37 -15.68 -18.86
N GLN A 174 3.00 -14.50 -18.37
CA GLN A 174 2.19 -14.39 -17.17
C GLN A 174 1.17 -13.27 -17.27
N GLY A 175 0.03 -13.45 -16.58
CA GLY A 175 -0.97 -12.44 -16.32
C GLY A 175 -0.93 -12.05 -14.86
N ILE A 176 -1.01 -10.76 -14.57
CA ILE A 176 -0.88 -10.21 -13.21
C ILE A 176 -2.06 -9.32 -12.90
N ALA A 177 -2.63 -9.49 -11.71
CA ALA A 177 -3.54 -8.54 -11.08
C ALA A 177 -3.04 -8.25 -9.66
N HIS A 178 -2.86 -6.97 -9.30
CA HIS A 178 -2.23 -6.58 -8.06
C HIS A 178 -3.00 -5.46 -7.38
N ILE A 179 -3.30 -5.64 -6.10
CA ILE A 179 -3.92 -4.63 -5.24
C ILE A 179 -2.87 -4.20 -4.22
N ARG A 180 -2.68 -2.89 -4.04
CA ARG A 180 -1.65 -2.30 -3.17
C ARG A 180 -2.26 -1.28 -2.23
N VAL A 181 -1.70 -1.21 -1.02
CA VAL A 181 -2.07 -0.25 0.01
C VAL A 181 -0.81 0.39 0.55
N PRO A 182 -0.67 1.72 0.50
CA PRO A 182 0.46 2.41 1.08
C PRO A 182 0.45 2.27 2.61
N VAL A 183 1.56 1.87 3.19
CA VAL A 183 1.78 1.81 4.65
C VAL A 183 2.65 2.95 5.14
N SER A 184 3.43 3.54 4.25
CA SER A 184 4.20 4.77 4.47
C SER A 184 4.42 5.50 3.14
N ASP A 185 5.08 6.66 3.19
CA ASP A 185 5.44 7.41 1.98
C ASP A 185 6.41 6.63 1.05
N GLU A 186 7.12 5.65 1.59
CA GLU A 186 8.17 4.91 0.89
C GLU A 186 7.83 3.42 0.72
N ALA A 187 6.76 2.91 1.37
CA ALA A 187 6.46 1.48 1.36
C ALA A 187 4.98 1.19 1.15
N GLU A 188 4.72 0.11 0.42
CA GLU A 188 3.39 -0.44 0.16
C GLU A 188 3.36 -1.93 0.50
N ILE A 189 2.20 -2.42 0.90
CA ILE A 189 1.90 -3.85 0.98
C ILE A 189 0.78 -4.17 0.01
N GLY A 190 0.76 -5.39 -0.49
CA GLY A 190 -0.25 -5.76 -1.46
C GLY A 190 -0.59 -7.23 -1.49
N LEU A 191 -1.58 -7.52 -2.33
CA LEU A 191 -1.99 -8.86 -2.69
C LEU A 191 -1.94 -8.96 -4.21
N LYS A 192 -1.14 -9.89 -4.72
CA LYS A 192 -0.94 -10.13 -6.14
C LYS A 192 -1.49 -11.51 -6.50
N TYR A 193 -2.25 -11.56 -7.57
CA TYR A 193 -2.60 -12.79 -8.26
C TYR A 193 -1.74 -12.88 -9.52
N ARG A 194 -1.13 -14.05 -9.74
CA ARG A 194 -0.31 -14.38 -10.90
C ARG A 194 -0.85 -15.63 -11.55
N TYR A 195 -1.19 -15.53 -12.82
CA TYR A 195 -1.34 -16.64 -13.74
C TYR A 195 -0.04 -16.80 -14.52
N PHE A 196 0.56 -17.97 -14.50
CA PHE A 196 1.84 -18.26 -15.16
C PHE A 196 1.68 -19.47 -16.07
N ASN A 197 2.20 -19.37 -17.29
CA ASN A 197 2.12 -20.43 -18.27
C ASN A 197 3.43 -20.50 -19.05
N THR A 198 3.95 -21.71 -19.24
CA THR A 198 5.19 -21.97 -19.98
C THR A 198 4.89 -22.53 -21.36
N LYS A 199 5.88 -22.43 -22.23
CA LYS A 199 5.93 -23.31 -23.38
C LYS A 199 6.33 -24.72 -22.94
N GLN A 200 6.32 -25.63 -23.89
CA GLN A 200 6.53 -27.07 -23.68
C GLN A 200 8.00 -27.35 -23.36
N PHE A 201 8.26 -27.89 -22.18
CA PHE A 201 9.56 -28.44 -21.81
C PHE A 201 9.74 -29.81 -22.42
N GLU A 202 10.95 -30.13 -22.84
CA GLU A 202 11.34 -31.46 -23.37
C GLU A 202 12.43 -32.06 -22.47
N MET A 203 12.04 -32.98 -21.63
CA MET A 203 12.94 -33.68 -20.69
C MET A 203 13.05 -35.17 -21.03
N VAL A 204 14.10 -35.81 -20.57
CA VAL A 204 14.36 -37.22 -20.83
C VAL A 204 14.22 -38.01 -19.53
N ASP A 205 13.40 -39.05 -19.54
CA ASP A 205 13.25 -39.93 -18.38
C ASP A 205 14.46 -40.83 -18.16
N THR A 206 14.47 -41.52 -17.03
CA THR A 206 15.60 -42.40 -16.63
C THR A 206 15.85 -43.58 -17.54
N ILE A 207 15.00 -43.86 -18.48
CA ILE A 207 15.18 -44.93 -19.52
C ILE A 207 15.35 -44.34 -20.93
N GLY A 208 15.55 -43.03 -21.06
CA GLY A 208 15.91 -42.36 -22.32
C GLY A 208 14.73 -41.98 -23.22
N ARG A 209 13.50 -41.88 -22.73
CA ARG A 209 12.34 -41.45 -23.51
C ARG A 209 12.10 -39.95 -23.32
N ALA A 210 11.68 -39.30 -24.40
CA ALA A 210 11.29 -37.90 -24.34
C ALA A 210 9.96 -37.76 -23.59
N ASN A 211 9.92 -36.80 -22.67
CA ASN A 211 8.76 -36.36 -21.91
C ASN A 211 8.55 -34.89 -22.20
N ALA A 212 7.37 -34.52 -22.63
CA ALA A 212 7.03 -33.17 -22.98
C ALA A 212 5.82 -32.69 -22.15
N PHE A 213 5.94 -31.53 -21.55
CA PHE A 213 4.88 -30.97 -20.71
C PHE A 213 4.96 -29.43 -20.62
N GLU A 214 3.82 -28.81 -20.35
CA GLU A 214 3.68 -27.40 -20.07
C GLU A 214 3.31 -27.23 -18.60
N VAL A 215 3.74 -26.13 -17.99
CA VAL A 215 3.38 -25.80 -16.62
C VAL A 215 2.43 -24.61 -16.63
N GLU A 216 1.24 -24.82 -16.09
CA GLU A 216 0.26 -23.79 -15.83
C GLU A 216 0.08 -23.67 -14.32
N SER A 217 0.18 -22.46 -13.78
CA SER A 217 0.03 -22.25 -12.34
C SER A 217 -0.68 -20.95 -11.99
N HIS A 218 -1.40 -21.00 -10.89
CA HIS A 218 -2.08 -19.87 -10.27
C HIS A 218 -1.43 -19.60 -8.92
N SER A 219 -0.97 -18.38 -8.69
CA SER A 219 -0.35 -17.98 -7.41
C SER A 219 -1.10 -16.85 -6.75
N ALA A 220 -1.21 -16.93 -5.43
CA ALA A 220 -1.63 -15.83 -4.57
C ALA A 220 -0.44 -15.38 -3.72
N LEU A 221 -0.04 -14.12 -3.86
CA LEU A 221 1.20 -13.56 -3.34
C LEU A 221 0.92 -12.37 -2.45
N LEU A 222 1.56 -12.34 -1.30
CA LEU A 222 1.73 -11.12 -0.52
C LEU A 222 2.93 -10.36 -1.08
N THR A 223 2.80 -9.04 -1.23
CA THR A 223 3.84 -8.19 -1.78
C THR A 223 4.26 -7.13 -0.77
N PHE A 224 5.54 -6.81 -0.80
CA PHE A 224 6.11 -5.67 -0.12
C PHE A 224 6.90 -4.84 -1.13
N THR A 225 6.46 -3.60 -1.35
CA THR A 225 7.07 -2.67 -2.30
C THR A 225 7.77 -1.55 -1.54
N ALA A 226 9.02 -1.28 -1.89
CA ALA A 226 9.81 -0.14 -1.41
C ALA A 226 10.07 0.82 -2.58
N ASN A 227 9.56 2.05 -2.49
CA ASN A 227 9.75 3.10 -3.48
C ASN A 227 11.11 3.78 -3.27
N LEU A 228 11.92 3.89 -4.33
CA LEU A 228 13.30 4.39 -4.28
C LEU A 228 13.43 5.91 -4.51
N GLY A 229 12.32 6.62 -4.73
CA GLY A 229 12.27 8.06 -4.90
C GLY A 229 11.60 8.71 -3.70
N GLY A 230 12.26 9.66 -3.03
CA GLY A 230 11.58 10.53 -2.08
C GLY A 230 10.58 11.45 -2.79
N ARG A 231 9.51 11.88 -2.10
CA ARG A 231 8.64 12.95 -2.63
C ARG A 231 9.53 14.11 -3.05
N GLU A 232 9.44 14.50 -4.30
CA GLU A 232 10.00 15.79 -4.72
C GLU A 232 9.33 16.87 -3.84
N ALA A 233 10.13 17.60 -3.09
CA ALA A 233 9.59 18.67 -2.27
C ALA A 233 8.75 19.58 -3.18
N PRO A 234 7.53 19.97 -2.78
CA PRO A 234 6.72 20.86 -3.60
C PRO A 234 7.59 22.05 -4.02
N PRO A 235 7.56 22.43 -5.31
CA PRO A 235 8.40 23.51 -5.78
C PRO A 235 8.21 24.72 -4.88
N PRO A 236 9.28 25.40 -4.49
CA PRO A 236 9.15 26.57 -3.63
C PRO A 236 8.14 27.51 -4.27
N PRO A 237 7.25 28.13 -3.48
CA PRO A 237 6.28 29.06 -4.01
C PRO A 237 7.00 30.06 -4.91
N PRO A 238 6.43 30.41 -6.08
CA PRO A 238 7.07 31.35 -6.99
C PRO A 238 7.44 32.60 -6.21
N PRO A 239 8.63 33.19 -6.44
CA PRO A 239 9.02 34.42 -5.76
C PRO A 239 7.90 35.44 -5.99
N PRO A 240 7.55 36.22 -4.96
CA PRO A 240 6.54 37.27 -5.11
C PRO A 240 6.93 38.14 -6.31
N PRO A 241 5.96 38.56 -7.15
CA PRO A 241 6.24 39.39 -8.30
C PRO A 241 7.03 40.62 -7.86
N PRO A 242 8.04 41.07 -8.61
CA PRO A 242 8.80 42.25 -8.25
C PRO A 242 7.83 43.41 -8.04
N PRO A 243 8.02 44.21 -6.98
CA PRO A 243 7.17 45.36 -6.71
C PRO A 243 7.11 46.23 -7.98
N PRO A 244 5.93 46.74 -8.34
CA PRO A 244 5.81 47.64 -9.48
C PRO A 244 6.75 48.85 -9.32
N PRO A 245 7.36 49.37 -10.39
CA PRO A 245 8.23 50.53 -10.30
C PRO A 245 7.51 51.66 -9.58
N PRO A 246 8.18 52.37 -8.69
CA PRO A 246 7.53 53.44 -7.92
C PRO A 246 6.96 54.51 -8.87
N PRO A 247 5.71 54.93 -8.66
CA PRO A 247 5.14 56.04 -9.41
C PRO A 247 5.96 57.31 -9.13
N PRO A 248 6.03 58.28 -10.07
CA PRO A 248 6.73 59.55 -9.84
C PRO A 248 6.16 60.21 -8.60
N PRO A 249 7.01 60.87 -7.76
CA PRO A 249 6.61 61.39 -6.48
C PRO A 249 5.47 62.42 -6.62
N PRO A 250 4.33 62.20 -5.96
CA PRO A 250 3.30 63.21 -5.80
C PRO A 250 3.80 64.36 -4.90
N PRO A 251 3.22 65.55 -5.02
CA PRO A 251 3.52 66.66 -4.10
C PRO A 251 3.24 66.20 -2.65
N PRO A 252 3.98 66.71 -1.65
CA PRO A 252 3.90 66.22 -0.28
C PRO A 252 2.47 66.37 0.28
N PRO A 253 1.89 65.23 0.77
CA PRO A 253 0.58 65.27 1.37
C PRO A 253 0.63 65.89 2.78
N PRO A 254 -0.48 66.39 3.31
CA PRO A 254 -0.56 66.76 4.71
C PRO A 254 -0.26 65.56 5.61
N PRO A 255 0.27 65.74 6.85
CA PRO A 255 0.66 64.67 7.71
C PRO A 255 -0.52 63.70 7.95
N PRO A 256 -0.28 62.37 7.84
CA PRO A 256 -1.35 61.39 8.00
C PRO A 256 -1.89 61.42 9.43
N PRO A 257 -3.19 61.15 9.65
CA PRO A 257 -3.73 60.90 10.97
C PRO A 257 -3.03 59.69 11.59
N PRO A 258 -2.87 59.62 12.90
CA PRO A 258 -2.20 58.53 13.59
C PRO A 258 -2.88 57.20 13.20
N PRO A 259 -2.10 56.13 12.98
CA PRO A 259 -2.66 54.82 12.57
C PRO A 259 -3.67 54.33 13.63
N VAL A 260 -4.88 54.11 13.19
CA VAL A 260 -5.91 53.45 14.02
C VAL A 260 -5.43 52.02 14.26
N ALA A 261 -5.17 51.69 15.52
CA ALA A 261 -4.76 50.34 15.91
C ALA A 261 -5.87 49.35 15.48
N GLN A 262 -5.55 48.49 14.49
CA GLN A 262 -6.49 47.50 14.01
C GLN A 262 -6.53 46.30 14.97
N CYS A 263 -7.74 45.96 15.45
CA CYS A 263 -7.96 44.75 16.23
C CYS A 263 -7.83 43.51 15.38
N ASN A 264 -6.83 42.68 15.63
CA ASN A 264 -6.71 41.38 14.96
C ASN A 264 -7.58 40.36 15.71
N GLN A 265 -8.72 39.97 15.11
CA GLN A 265 -9.78 39.16 15.72
C GLN A 265 -9.43 37.67 15.84
N GLY A 266 -8.33 37.21 15.28
CA GLY A 266 -7.94 35.79 15.29
C GLY A 266 -8.52 35.01 14.09
N PRO A 267 -8.66 33.67 14.19
CA PRO A 267 -8.49 32.84 15.39
C PRO A 267 -7.01 32.59 15.76
N TYR A 268 -6.70 32.67 17.06
CA TYR A 268 -5.46 32.13 17.61
C TYR A 268 -5.69 30.71 18.05
N ILE A 269 -4.87 29.75 17.58
CA ILE A 269 -5.10 28.29 17.75
C ILE A 269 -4.00 27.74 18.65
N VAL A 270 -4.40 27.12 19.76
CA VAL A 270 -3.52 26.46 20.71
C VAL A 270 -3.75 24.95 20.63
N PHE A 271 -2.69 24.17 20.44
CA PHE A 271 -2.74 22.73 20.38
C PHE A 271 -2.36 22.09 21.72
N PHE A 272 -2.86 20.86 21.95
CA PHE A 272 -2.65 20.11 23.17
C PHE A 272 -2.17 18.70 22.87
N ASP A 273 -1.33 18.18 23.78
CA ASP A 273 -0.95 16.78 23.74
C ASP A 273 -2.15 15.86 23.98
N TRP A 274 -1.95 14.60 23.60
CA TRP A 274 -2.98 13.59 23.78
C TRP A 274 -3.33 13.43 25.26
N ASP A 275 -4.62 13.49 25.55
CA ASP A 275 -5.18 13.37 26.91
C ASP A 275 -4.67 14.43 27.90
N LYS A 276 -4.13 15.55 27.40
CA LYS A 276 -3.64 16.66 28.23
C LYS A 276 -4.46 17.93 28.04
N SER A 277 -4.45 18.76 29.09
CA SER A 277 -5.00 20.11 29.12
C SER A 277 -3.99 21.16 29.61
N ASP A 278 -2.75 20.75 29.85
CA ASP A 278 -1.68 21.64 30.32
C ASP A 278 -1.20 22.57 29.20
N ILE A 279 -0.83 23.80 29.53
CA ILE A 279 -0.29 24.77 28.59
C ILE A 279 1.21 24.46 28.37
N THR A 280 1.59 24.03 27.18
CA THR A 280 2.98 23.82 26.82
C THR A 280 3.71 25.13 26.56
N PRO A 281 5.05 25.20 26.53
CA PRO A 281 5.81 26.41 26.18
C PRO A 281 5.43 26.99 24.81
N GLU A 282 5.15 26.14 23.82
CA GLU A 282 4.70 26.54 22.49
C GLU A 282 3.30 27.16 22.55
N ALA A 283 2.39 26.50 23.27
CA ALA A 283 1.05 27.03 23.54
C ALA A 283 1.10 28.41 24.25
N ALA A 284 1.99 28.56 25.24
CA ALA A 284 2.18 29.82 25.95
C ALA A 284 2.65 30.93 25.00
N THR A 285 3.48 30.64 24.01
CA THR A 285 3.93 31.63 23.02
C THR A 285 2.75 32.15 22.20
N ILE A 286 1.88 31.26 21.72
CA ILE A 286 0.67 31.65 20.97
C ILE A 286 -0.28 32.47 21.86
N LEU A 287 -0.47 32.06 23.11
CA LEU A 287 -1.31 32.78 24.06
C LEU A 287 -0.77 34.18 24.38
N ASN A 288 0.55 34.35 24.49
CA ASN A 288 1.16 35.68 24.67
C ASN A 288 0.90 36.58 23.45
N ASN A 289 1.01 36.05 22.24
CA ASN A 289 0.68 36.78 21.02
C ASN A 289 -0.81 37.20 21.01
N ALA A 290 -1.69 36.29 21.42
CA ALA A 290 -3.12 36.56 21.55
C ALA A 290 -3.38 37.68 22.55
N VAL A 291 -2.73 37.66 23.76
CA VAL A 291 -2.85 38.72 24.76
C VAL A 291 -2.37 40.08 24.22
N THR A 292 -1.24 40.10 23.52
CA THR A 292 -0.68 41.32 22.91
C THR A 292 -1.63 41.89 21.84
N ALA A 293 -2.19 41.04 21.00
CA ALA A 293 -3.17 41.46 19.98
C ALA A 293 -4.46 42.00 20.62
N TYR A 294 -4.90 41.40 21.72
CA TYR A 294 -6.10 41.83 22.45
C TYR A 294 -5.99 43.26 22.99
N ALA A 295 -4.78 43.72 23.32
CA ALA A 295 -4.56 45.12 23.81
C ALA A 295 -5.08 46.16 22.82
N ASN A 296 -5.11 45.85 21.53
CA ASN A 296 -5.63 46.74 20.48
C ASN A 296 -7.13 46.52 20.18
N CYS A 297 -7.79 45.60 20.86
CA CYS A 297 -9.20 45.25 20.65
C CYS A 297 -10.15 45.93 21.66
N GLY A 298 -9.65 46.78 22.52
CA GLY A 298 -10.44 47.56 23.51
C GLY A 298 -11.19 46.65 24.49
N THR A 299 -12.51 46.65 24.43
CA THR A 299 -13.37 45.88 25.33
C THR A 299 -14.04 44.70 24.68
N ALA A 300 -13.49 44.19 23.60
CA ALA A 300 -14.07 43.05 22.85
C ALA A 300 -14.24 41.83 23.75
N SER A 301 -15.31 41.07 23.53
CA SER A 301 -15.47 39.73 24.13
C SER A 301 -14.52 38.70 23.51
N ILE A 302 -14.13 37.74 24.29
CA ILE A 302 -13.26 36.61 23.87
C ILE A 302 -14.10 35.34 23.91
N MET A 303 -14.05 34.55 22.82
CA MET A 303 -14.62 33.22 22.76
C MET A 303 -13.53 32.15 22.69
N LEU A 304 -13.66 31.17 23.57
CA LEU A 304 -12.81 29.96 23.58
C LEU A 304 -13.62 28.78 23.09
N ALA A 305 -13.19 28.18 21.99
CA ALA A 305 -13.81 26.97 21.41
C ALA A 305 -12.89 25.76 21.59
N GLY A 306 -13.25 24.83 22.47
CA GLY A 306 -12.42 23.68 22.81
C GLY A 306 -12.81 22.42 22.02
N HIS A 307 -11.79 21.76 21.46
CA HIS A 307 -11.95 20.58 20.63
C HIS A 307 -11.02 19.44 21.06
N THR A 308 -11.39 18.22 20.67
CA THR A 308 -10.60 17.00 20.86
C THR A 308 -10.51 16.22 19.55
N ASP A 309 -9.58 15.28 19.50
CA ASP A 309 -9.65 14.21 18.51
C ASP A 309 -10.74 13.19 18.91
N ARG A 310 -10.91 12.16 18.09
CA ARG A 310 -11.94 11.13 18.27
C ARG A 310 -11.43 9.88 19.00
N SER A 311 -10.33 10.00 19.75
CA SER A 311 -9.69 8.90 20.47
C SER A 311 -10.24 8.69 21.89
N GLY A 312 -11.54 8.79 22.10
CA GLY A 312 -12.18 8.62 23.39
C GLY A 312 -13.71 8.55 23.24
N SER A 313 -14.43 8.44 24.35
CA SER A 313 -15.88 8.61 24.25
C SER A 313 -16.26 10.07 24.07
N ALA A 314 -17.36 10.34 23.39
CA ALA A 314 -17.87 11.69 23.17
C ALA A 314 -18.07 12.46 24.49
N GLU A 315 -18.55 11.77 25.53
CA GLU A 315 -18.73 12.36 26.88
C GLU A 315 -17.37 12.75 27.50
N TYR A 316 -16.39 11.84 27.41
CA TYR A 316 -15.03 12.12 27.90
C TYR A 316 -14.39 13.28 27.14
N ASN A 317 -14.54 13.30 25.84
CA ASN A 317 -14.00 14.33 24.95
C ASN A 317 -14.62 15.71 25.20
N MET A 318 -15.91 15.76 25.53
CA MET A 318 -16.57 17.00 25.96
C MET A 318 -15.96 17.53 27.26
N GLY A 319 -15.73 16.64 28.25
CA GLY A 319 -15.07 17.00 29.50
C GLY A 319 -13.63 17.47 29.30
N LEU A 320 -12.88 16.83 28.41
CA LEU A 320 -11.49 17.20 28.09
C LEU A 320 -11.42 18.55 27.38
N ALA A 321 -12.31 18.82 26.44
CA ALA A 321 -12.42 20.12 25.78
C ALA A 321 -12.74 21.25 26.77
N ALA A 322 -13.62 21.01 27.73
CA ALA A 322 -13.90 21.98 28.80
C ALA A 322 -12.69 22.25 29.70
N ARG A 323 -11.90 21.22 30.08
CA ARG A 323 -10.65 21.38 30.83
C ARG A 323 -9.63 22.21 30.06
N ARG A 324 -9.45 22.01 28.76
CA ARG A 324 -8.59 22.79 27.88
C ARG A 324 -8.99 24.24 27.84
N ASN A 325 -10.29 24.52 27.67
CA ASN A 325 -10.82 25.87 27.74
C ASN A 325 -10.49 26.54 29.10
N ALA A 326 -10.67 25.83 30.21
CA ALA A 326 -10.39 26.32 31.55
C ALA A 326 -8.89 26.64 31.72
N SER A 327 -8.00 25.84 31.19
CA SER A 327 -6.54 26.11 31.23
C SER A 327 -6.18 27.34 30.43
N VAL A 328 -6.74 27.54 29.23
CA VAL A 328 -6.55 28.74 28.43
C VAL A 328 -7.15 29.96 29.14
N GLN A 329 -8.35 29.86 29.68
CA GLN A 329 -8.99 30.94 30.44
C GLN A 329 -8.15 31.35 31.65
N THR A 330 -7.63 30.39 32.42
CA THR A 330 -6.74 30.68 33.57
C THR A 330 -5.47 31.38 33.11
N TYR A 331 -4.90 30.97 31.99
CA TYR A 331 -3.71 31.63 31.44
C TYR A 331 -3.98 33.07 31.04
N LEU A 332 -5.08 33.34 30.31
CA LEU A 332 -5.46 34.68 29.87
C LEU A 332 -5.81 35.60 31.04
N THR A 333 -6.51 35.10 32.07
CA THR A 333 -6.82 35.87 33.26
C THR A 333 -5.58 36.18 34.09
N GLY A 334 -4.63 35.27 34.19
CA GLY A 334 -3.32 35.49 34.80
C GLY A 334 -2.46 36.54 34.07
N ARG A 335 -2.81 36.91 32.84
CA ARG A 335 -2.19 37.99 32.04
C ARG A 335 -2.99 39.28 32.02
N GLY A 336 -4.01 39.40 32.89
CA GLY A 336 -4.75 40.65 33.11
C GLY A 336 -6.04 40.80 32.28
N ILE A 337 -6.45 39.75 31.54
CA ILE A 337 -7.74 39.79 30.84
C ILE A 337 -8.86 39.44 31.82
N PRO A 338 -9.88 40.30 32.00
CA PRO A 338 -10.96 40.03 32.96
C PRO A 338 -11.77 38.78 32.56
N ALA A 339 -12.03 37.89 33.51
CA ALA A 339 -12.82 36.68 33.30
C ALA A 339 -14.23 36.98 32.74
N SER A 340 -14.80 38.14 33.07
CA SER A 340 -16.12 38.58 32.55
C SER A 340 -16.13 38.84 31.04
N ARG A 341 -14.97 38.91 30.39
CA ARG A 341 -14.82 39.12 28.96
C ARG A 341 -14.67 37.80 28.21
N ILE A 342 -14.44 36.68 28.91
CA ILE A 342 -14.15 35.39 28.33
C ILE A 342 -15.38 34.50 28.44
N THR A 343 -15.88 34.06 27.30
CA THR A 343 -16.87 33.00 27.19
C THR A 343 -16.21 31.74 26.64
N SER A 344 -16.69 30.56 27.01
CA SER A 344 -16.10 29.32 26.54
C SER A 344 -17.18 28.32 26.15
N GLN A 345 -16.94 27.59 25.08
CA GLN A 345 -17.78 26.48 24.62
C GLN A 345 -16.92 25.27 24.35
N ALA A 346 -17.29 24.13 24.90
CA ALA A 346 -16.67 22.84 24.58
C ALA A 346 -17.45 22.19 23.44
N PHE A 347 -16.75 21.76 22.40
CA PHE A 347 -17.29 21.04 21.26
C PHE A 347 -16.89 19.56 21.29
N GLY A 348 -15.89 19.19 22.11
CA GLY A 348 -15.36 17.83 22.10
C GLY A 348 -14.87 17.44 20.72
N GLU A 349 -15.32 16.27 20.25
CA GLU A 349 -14.98 15.71 18.94
C GLU A 349 -15.97 16.07 17.82
N SER A 350 -17.03 16.83 18.12
CA SER A 350 -18.14 17.07 17.20
C SER A 350 -17.78 17.95 16.01
N MET A 351 -16.75 18.79 16.14
CA MET A 351 -16.28 19.72 15.10
C MET A 351 -14.78 19.50 14.80
N PRO A 352 -14.43 18.42 14.13
CA PRO A 352 -13.04 18.14 13.78
C PRO A 352 -12.53 19.11 12.72
N ARG A 353 -11.29 19.56 12.85
CA ARG A 353 -10.59 20.34 11.82
C ARG A 353 -10.13 19.43 10.67
N VAL A 354 -9.67 18.23 11.05
CA VAL A 354 -9.30 17.16 10.14
C VAL A 354 -10.29 16.01 10.38
N PRO A 355 -11.07 15.62 9.38
CA PRO A 355 -11.97 14.47 9.49
C PRO A 355 -11.18 13.19 9.75
N THR A 356 -11.50 12.48 10.82
CA THR A 356 -10.89 11.19 11.17
C THR A 356 -11.95 10.17 11.51
N ALA A 357 -11.60 8.89 11.39
CA ALA A 357 -12.44 7.81 11.91
C ALA A 357 -12.51 7.87 13.44
N ASP A 358 -13.48 7.17 14.02
CA ASP A 358 -13.60 7.02 15.46
C ASP A 358 -12.38 6.26 16.03
N GLY A 359 -11.90 6.65 17.22
CA GLY A 359 -10.71 6.10 17.86
C GLY A 359 -9.37 6.66 17.36
N VAL A 360 -9.34 7.48 16.32
CA VAL A 360 -8.10 8.02 15.73
C VAL A 360 -7.62 9.25 16.49
N ARG A 361 -6.30 9.29 16.80
CA ARG A 361 -5.61 10.43 17.38
C ARG A 361 -5.17 11.39 16.29
N GLU A 362 -5.58 12.67 16.40
CA GLU A 362 -5.21 13.72 15.46
C GLU A 362 -4.84 15.00 16.20
N LEU A 363 -3.59 15.44 16.02
CA LEU A 363 -3.08 16.63 16.72
C LEU A 363 -3.87 17.89 16.37
N GLN A 364 -4.22 18.09 15.10
CA GLN A 364 -4.92 19.30 14.64
C GLN A 364 -6.34 19.41 15.21
N ASN A 365 -6.93 18.28 15.64
CA ASN A 365 -8.24 18.27 16.29
C ASN A 365 -8.13 18.59 17.79
N ARG A 366 -6.97 18.41 18.44
CA ARG A 366 -6.73 18.69 19.86
C ARG A 366 -6.36 20.15 20.08
N ARG A 367 -7.33 21.05 20.00
CA ARG A 367 -7.08 22.48 19.98
C ARG A 367 -8.08 23.28 20.80
N VAL A 368 -7.70 24.51 21.13
CA VAL A 368 -8.59 25.58 21.54
C VAL A 368 -8.41 26.76 20.57
N GLU A 369 -9.49 27.24 20.01
CA GLU A 369 -9.54 28.42 19.16
C GLU A 369 -9.97 29.65 19.97
N ILE A 370 -9.27 30.77 19.80
CA ILE A 370 -9.50 32.02 20.52
C ILE A 370 -9.84 33.09 19.49
N THR A 371 -11.03 33.68 19.61
CA THR A 371 -11.51 34.76 18.72
C THR A 371 -11.97 35.97 19.51
N TYR A 372 -11.86 37.17 18.94
CA TYR A 372 -12.20 38.44 19.56
C TYR A 372 -13.30 39.16 18.76
N GLY A 373 -14.18 39.89 19.47
CA GLY A 373 -15.12 40.82 18.89
C GLY A 373 -16.56 40.29 18.71
N PRO A 374 -17.46 41.10 18.15
CA PRO A 374 -18.86 40.70 17.89
C PRO A 374 -18.90 39.58 16.85
N GLY A 375 -19.58 38.48 17.18
CA GLY A 375 -19.60 37.25 16.37
C GLY A 375 -18.58 36.21 16.78
N SER A 376 -17.72 36.46 17.77
CA SER A 376 -16.92 35.40 18.38
C SER A 376 -17.83 34.40 19.07
N GLY A 377 -17.96 33.19 18.52
CA GLY A 377 -18.79 32.13 19.07
C GLY A 377 -19.92 31.63 18.17
N GLN A 378 -19.95 32.01 16.89
CA GLN A 378 -20.86 31.44 15.89
C GLN A 378 -20.13 30.59 14.89
#